data_4d3d920bb827fddbd29b689a6c84d447
#
_entry.id   4d3d920bb827fddbd29b689a6c84d447
#
_cell.length_a   1.000
_cell.length_b   1.000
_cell.length_c   1.000
_cell.angle_alpha   90.00
_cell.angle_beta   90.00
_cell.angle_gamma   90.00
#
_symmetry.space_group_name_H-M   'P 1'
#
loop_
_entity.id
_entity.type
_entity.pdbx_description
1 polymer ?
#
loop_
_entity_poly.entity_id
_entity_poly.type
_entity_poly.pdbx_seq_one_letter_code
_entity_poly.pdbx_strand_id
1 'polypeptide(L)'
;MYFYRQVNRNQAETKHFMLLLRVYAYSLFVITLPSLSQIFISLLIGAEFKQKTGSYIVWAVFHGFLANFQNSTTTEARYFACLVPLVNFLRLVIHGLSLASDEGLIKSVTREGKPEELLRGPLYYVLILILCALIFWRESPVGLISLAMMCGGDGIADIIGRRFGSLKIPYNQQKSWAGSISMFIFGFLISIGMLQYYSVLGYLHLDWVQTVQKVALVSLVATVVESLPTTEVVDDNISVPLVSMAVAFSMFGY
;
A
#
# COMPACT_ATOMS: atom_id res chain seq x y z
N MET A 1 -21.14 -5.77 43.39
CA MET A 1 -21.31 -6.23 42.00
C MET A 1 -21.64 -5.07 41.03
N TYR A 2 -22.46 -4.10 41.42
CA TYR A 2 -22.84 -2.93 40.57
C TYR A 2 -21.64 -1.97 40.30
N PHE A 3 -20.82 -1.69 41.30
CA PHE A 3 -19.66 -0.80 41.17
C PHE A 3 -18.57 -1.36 40.21
N TYR A 4 -18.36 -2.66 40.20
CA TYR A 4 -17.40 -3.33 39.32
C TYR A 4 -17.82 -3.27 37.84
N ARG A 5 -19.12 -3.35 37.55
CA ARG A 5 -19.66 -3.18 36.20
C ARG A 5 -19.54 -1.74 35.70
N GLN A 6 -19.70 -0.75 36.57
CA GLN A 6 -19.61 0.66 36.21
C GLN A 6 -18.17 1.07 35.91
N VAL A 7 -17.22 0.58 36.71
CA VAL A 7 -15.78 0.81 36.46
C VAL A 7 -15.32 0.18 35.14
N ASN A 8 -15.75 -1.04 34.82
CA ASN A 8 -15.44 -1.70 33.55
C ASN A 8 -16.09 -0.99 32.35
N ARG A 9 -17.30 -0.46 32.50
CA ARG A 9 -17.98 0.30 31.46
C ARG A 9 -17.26 1.61 31.15
N ASN A 10 -16.86 2.36 32.19
CA ASN A 10 -16.09 3.57 32.04
C ASN A 10 -14.71 3.32 31.41
N GLN A 11 -14.03 2.21 31.77
CA GLN A 11 -12.76 1.83 31.12
C GLN A 11 -12.96 1.44 29.64
N ALA A 12 -14.04 0.80 29.28
CA ALA A 12 -14.35 0.46 27.90
C ALA A 12 -14.68 1.72 27.07
N GLU A 13 -15.48 2.63 27.62
CA GLU A 13 -15.80 3.90 26.96
C GLU A 13 -14.56 4.81 26.81
N THR A 14 -13.70 4.86 27.82
CA THR A 14 -12.43 5.60 27.73
C THR A 14 -11.49 5.00 26.69
N LYS A 15 -11.40 3.67 26.61
CA LYS A 15 -10.61 3.00 25.56
C LYS A 15 -11.18 3.28 24.17
N HIS A 16 -12.49 3.28 24.02
CA HIS A 16 -13.16 3.57 22.76
C HIS A 16 -12.95 5.03 22.32
N PHE A 17 -13.05 5.97 23.27
CA PHE A 17 -12.80 7.38 23.03
C PHE A 17 -11.33 7.64 22.65
N MET A 18 -10.38 7.03 23.36
CA MET A 18 -8.96 7.13 23.02
C MET A 18 -8.63 6.50 21.66
N LEU A 19 -9.34 5.44 21.27
CA LEU A 19 -9.22 4.84 19.95
C LEU A 19 -9.72 5.80 18.86
N LEU A 20 -10.89 6.39 19.05
CA LEU A 20 -11.45 7.39 18.13
C LEU A 20 -10.56 8.63 18.00
N LEU A 21 -9.99 9.13 19.10
CA LEU A 21 -9.03 10.23 19.09
C LEU A 21 -7.75 9.88 18.31
N ARG A 22 -7.24 8.65 18.48
CA ARG A 22 -6.08 8.16 17.72
C ARG A 22 -6.41 8.02 16.23
N VAL A 23 -7.56 7.48 15.87
CA VAL A 23 -8.03 7.38 14.48
C VAL A 23 -8.19 8.76 13.86
N TYR A 24 -8.77 9.72 14.59
CA TYR A 24 -8.93 11.09 14.12
C TYR A 24 -7.59 11.82 13.95
N ALA A 25 -6.69 11.71 14.92
CA ALA A 25 -5.35 12.28 14.82
C ALA A 25 -4.54 11.67 13.66
N TYR A 26 -4.69 10.34 13.44
CA TYR A 26 -4.04 9.65 12.34
C TYR A 26 -4.67 9.97 10.98
N SER A 27 -5.99 10.13 10.89
CA SER A 27 -6.64 10.55 9.65
C SER A 27 -6.22 11.97 9.26
N LEU A 28 -6.13 12.89 10.22
CA LEU A 28 -5.52 14.22 10.02
C LEU A 28 -4.06 14.10 9.56
N PHE A 29 -3.27 13.25 10.21
CA PHE A 29 -1.87 13.02 9.86
C PHE A 29 -1.71 12.41 8.46
N VAL A 30 -2.54 11.43 8.08
CA VAL A 30 -2.54 10.81 6.74
C VAL A 30 -3.02 11.77 5.65
N ILE A 31 -3.93 12.70 5.98
CA ILE A 31 -4.39 13.73 5.04
C ILE A 31 -3.34 14.84 4.88
N THR A 32 -2.66 15.23 5.96
CA THR A 32 -1.69 16.34 5.97
C THR A 32 -0.26 15.89 5.64
N LEU A 33 0.15 14.69 6.04
CA LEU A 33 1.50 14.17 5.82
C LEU A 33 1.87 14.04 4.34
N PRO A 34 1.01 13.56 3.42
CA PRO A 34 1.32 13.57 2.01
C PRO A 34 1.60 14.97 1.47
N SER A 35 0.87 15.97 1.95
CA SER A 35 1.08 17.37 1.54
C SER A 35 2.40 17.92 2.09
N LEU A 36 2.71 17.69 3.34
CA LEU A 36 3.96 18.12 3.98
C LEU A 36 5.18 17.35 3.46
N SER A 37 5.06 16.04 3.30
CA SER A 37 6.16 15.22 2.76
C SER A 37 6.42 15.51 1.29
N GLN A 38 5.39 15.81 0.51
CA GLN A 38 5.54 16.24 -0.88
C GLN A 38 6.22 17.60 -0.99
N ILE A 39 5.95 18.53 -0.07
CA ILE A 39 6.68 19.80 0.02
C ILE A 39 8.15 19.54 0.36
N PHE A 40 8.43 18.71 1.36
CA PHE A 40 9.80 18.37 1.79
C PHE A 40 10.59 17.62 0.72
N ILE A 41 9.96 16.67 0.02
CA ILE A 41 10.56 15.86 -1.05
C ILE A 41 10.72 16.67 -2.33
N SER A 42 9.78 17.57 -2.65
CA SER A 42 9.93 18.47 -3.80
C SER A 42 11.06 19.47 -3.64
N LEU A 43 11.39 19.83 -2.41
CA LEU A 43 12.56 20.66 -2.09
C LEU A 43 13.88 19.90 -2.24
N LEU A 44 13.87 18.56 -2.01
CA LEU A 44 15.09 17.75 -2.01
C LEU A 44 15.41 17.07 -3.35
N ILE A 45 14.43 16.66 -4.16
CA ILE A 45 14.66 15.66 -5.23
C ILE A 45 14.03 16.00 -6.60
N GLY A 46 13.27 17.11 -6.73
CA GLY A 46 12.66 17.51 -8.01
C GLY A 46 11.29 16.87 -8.32
N ALA A 47 10.60 17.42 -9.31
CA ALA A 47 9.16 17.17 -9.55
C ALA A 47 8.78 15.75 -10.02
N GLU A 48 9.67 15.03 -10.71
CA GLU A 48 9.39 13.69 -11.24
C GLU A 48 9.36 12.59 -10.17
N PHE A 49 10.04 12.79 -9.06
CA PHE A 49 10.09 11.86 -7.94
C PHE A 49 8.82 11.91 -7.05
N LYS A 50 8.00 12.90 -7.27
CA LYS A 50 6.88 13.29 -6.40
C LYS A 50 5.78 12.23 -6.28
N GLN A 51 5.38 11.63 -7.39
CA GLN A 51 4.19 10.77 -7.45
C GLN A 51 4.37 9.45 -6.69
N LYS A 52 5.49 8.76 -6.90
CA LYS A 52 5.71 7.44 -6.29
C LYS A 52 6.22 7.51 -4.86
N THR A 53 6.93 8.56 -4.48
CA THR A 53 7.35 8.75 -3.09
C THR A 53 6.15 9.01 -2.18
N GLY A 54 5.10 9.69 -2.67
CA GLY A 54 3.82 9.80 -1.98
C GLY A 54 3.21 8.43 -1.66
N SER A 55 3.27 7.48 -2.59
CA SER A 55 2.79 6.10 -2.39
C SER A 55 3.57 5.35 -1.31
N TYR A 56 4.90 5.49 -1.23
CA TYR A 56 5.70 4.85 -0.17
C TYR A 56 5.37 5.39 1.21
N ILE A 57 5.13 6.69 1.32
CA ILE A 57 4.78 7.31 2.60
C ILE A 57 3.40 6.84 3.05
N VAL A 58 2.41 6.82 2.16
CA VAL A 58 1.08 6.28 2.46
C VAL A 58 1.18 4.81 2.89
N TRP A 59 1.99 4.02 2.21
CA TRP A 59 2.24 2.62 2.56
C TRP A 59 2.92 2.48 3.93
N ALA A 60 3.99 3.21 4.20
CA ALA A 60 4.71 3.16 5.46
C ALA A 60 3.83 3.64 6.64
N VAL A 61 3.06 4.71 6.43
CA VAL A 61 2.11 5.23 7.41
C VAL A 61 0.97 4.23 7.66
N PHE A 62 0.44 3.61 6.61
CA PHE A 62 -0.61 2.59 6.72
C PHE A 62 -0.13 1.38 7.52
N HIS A 63 1.09 0.88 7.28
CA HIS A 63 1.65 -0.23 8.02
C HIS A 63 2.02 0.14 9.47
N GLY A 64 2.55 1.34 9.69
CA GLY A 64 2.77 1.86 11.04
C GLY A 64 1.46 2.03 11.82
N PHE A 65 0.38 2.40 11.14
CA PHE A 65 -0.96 2.47 11.72
C PHE A 65 -1.50 1.08 12.08
N LEU A 66 -1.38 0.10 11.18
CA LEU A 66 -1.78 -1.28 11.45
C LEU A 66 -1.07 -1.87 12.67
N ALA A 67 0.20 -1.55 12.87
CA ALA A 67 0.98 -1.99 14.01
C ALA A 67 0.47 -1.42 15.35
N ASN A 68 -0.09 -0.21 15.36
CA ASN A 68 -0.63 0.43 16.58
C ASN A 68 -1.92 -0.21 17.12
N PHE A 69 -2.58 -1.07 16.34
CA PHE A 69 -3.73 -1.87 16.80
C PHE A 69 -3.30 -3.16 17.52
N GLN A 70 -2.15 -3.18 18.19
CA GLN A 70 -1.55 -4.37 18.79
C GLN A 70 -2.48 -5.16 19.73
N ASN A 71 -3.42 -4.51 20.40
CA ASN A 71 -4.28 -5.15 21.42
C ASN A 71 -5.71 -5.43 20.94
N SER A 72 -6.04 -5.21 19.67
CA SER A 72 -7.38 -5.44 19.17
C SER A 72 -7.39 -6.63 18.20
N THR A 73 -7.69 -7.82 18.72
CA THR A 73 -7.98 -9.04 17.96
C THR A 73 -9.40 -8.99 17.35
N THR A 74 -10.12 -7.89 17.55
CA THR A 74 -11.52 -7.76 17.15
C THR A 74 -11.63 -7.43 15.66
N THR A 75 -12.61 -8.03 15.01
CA THR A 75 -13.05 -7.74 13.64
C THR A 75 -13.27 -6.24 13.41
N GLU A 76 -13.63 -5.50 14.46
CA GLU A 76 -13.84 -4.06 14.45
C GLU A 76 -12.58 -3.26 14.07
N ALA A 77 -11.39 -3.68 14.53
CA ALA A 77 -10.15 -3.00 14.21
C ALA A 77 -9.85 -2.98 12.70
N ARG A 78 -10.22 -4.03 12.00
CA ARG A 78 -10.10 -4.15 10.54
C ARG A 78 -10.95 -3.11 9.82
N TYR A 79 -12.20 -2.94 10.24
CA TYR A 79 -13.11 -1.95 9.66
C TYR A 79 -12.65 -0.53 9.98
N PHE A 80 -12.22 -0.25 11.21
CA PHE A 80 -11.68 1.07 11.56
C PHE A 80 -10.42 1.42 10.76
N ALA A 81 -9.53 0.46 10.52
CA ALA A 81 -8.35 0.70 9.70
C ALA A 81 -8.71 1.03 8.24
N CYS A 82 -9.79 0.47 7.71
CA CYS A 82 -10.27 0.76 6.36
C CYS A 82 -10.88 2.15 6.21
N LEU A 83 -11.28 2.83 7.29
CA LEU A 83 -11.85 4.19 7.19
C LEU A 83 -10.85 5.19 6.59
N VAL A 84 -9.57 5.08 6.92
CA VAL A 84 -8.54 5.98 6.41
C VAL A 84 -8.38 5.86 4.88
N PRO A 85 -8.11 4.68 4.31
CA PRO A 85 -8.06 4.54 2.86
C PRO A 85 -9.42 4.80 2.20
N LEU A 86 -10.56 4.53 2.88
CA LEU A 86 -11.89 4.84 2.35
C LEU A 86 -12.11 6.35 2.19
N VAL A 87 -11.71 7.16 3.17
CA VAL A 87 -11.77 8.63 3.06
C VAL A 87 -10.90 9.11 1.90
N ASN A 88 -9.69 8.54 1.75
CA ASN A 88 -8.83 8.87 0.62
C ASN A 88 -9.43 8.44 -0.73
N PHE A 89 -10.07 7.28 -0.79
CA PHE A 89 -10.81 6.81 -1.96
C PHE A 89 -11.90 7.82 -2.37
N LEU A 90 -12.75 8.24 -1.43
CA LEU A 90 -13.80 9.22 -1.70
C LEU A 90 -13.22 10.56 -2.16
N ARG A 91 -12.11 11.01 -1.55
CA ARG A 91 -11.41 12.22 -1.98
C ARG A 91 -10.92 12.10 -3.42
N LEU A 92 -10.29 11.00 -3.80
CA LEU A 92 -9.82 10.78 -5.17
C LEU A 92 -10.99 10.76 -6.18
N VAL A 93 -12.12 10.13 -5.82
CA VAL A 93 -13.31 10.10 -6.68
C VAL A 93 -13.91 11.50 -6.86
N ILE A 94 -14.08 12.26 -5.78
CA ILE A 94 -14.64 13.62 -5.85
C ILE A 94 -13.79 14.53 -6.74
N HIS A 95 -12.47 14.52 -6.55
CA HIS A 95 -11.57 15.35 -7.35
C HIS A 95 -11.37 14.81 -8.77
N GLY A 96 -11.35 13.49 -8.94
CA GLY A 96 -11.22 12.85 -10.26
C GLY A 96 -12.45 13.06 -11.15
N LEU A 97 -13.65 13.14 -10.55
CA LEU A 97 -14.88 13.50 -11.27
C LEU A 97 -15.05 15.02 -11.43
N SER A 98 -14.06 15.81 -11.01
CA SER A 98 -14.11 17.28 -11.07
C SER A 98 -15.29 17.91 -10.31
N LEU A 99 -15.84 17.20 -9.31
CA LEU A 99 -16.90 17.72 -8.45
C LEU A 99 -16.38 18.77 -7.46
N ALA A 100 -15.09 18.68 -7.13
CA ALA A 100 -14.35 19.69 -6.39
C ALA A 100 -12.95 19.82 -7.01
N SER A 101 -12.34 21.00 -6.92
CA SER A 101 -11.04 21.30 -7.50
C SER A 101 -10.02 21.50 -6.36
N ASP A 102 -9.02 20.62 -6.29
CA ASP A 102 -7.82 20.79 -5.47
C ASP A 102 -6.60 20.66 -6.37
N GLU A 103 -6.14 21.80 -6.90
CA GLU A 103 -4.96 21.81 -7.79
C GLU A 103 -3.70 21.25 -7.13
N GLY A 104 -3.55 21.40 -5.82
CA GLY A 104 -2.42 20.85 -5.07
C GLY A 104 -2.42 19.33 -5.09
N LEU A 105 -3.57 18.72 -4.82
CA LEU A 105 -3.74 17.28 -4.91
C LEU A 105 -3.50 16.78 -6.34
N ILE A 106 -4.16 17.38 -7.33
CA ILE A 106 -4.07 16.97 -8.74
C ILE A 106 -2.60 17.02 -9.19
N LYS A 107 -1.93 18.14 -9.04
CA LYS A 107 -0.52 18.30 -9.44
C LYS A 107 0.45 17.37 -8.69
N SER A 108 0.09 16.95 -7.48
CA SER A 108 0.95 16.08 -6.67
C SER A 108 0.82 14.59 -6.98
N VAL A 109 -0.33 14.16 -7.48
CA VAL A 109 -0.67 12.74 -7.65
C VAL A 109 -0.76 12.34 -9.12
N THR A 110 -1.03 13.30 -10.02
CA THR A 110 -1.15 13.05 -11.46
C THR A 110 0.16 13.33 -12.22
N ARG A 111 0.32 12.73 -13.38
CA ARG A 111 1.48 12.92 -14.28
C ARG A 111 1.33 14.14 -15.17
N GLU A 112 0.14 14.29 -15.77
CA GLU A 112 -0.18 15.35 -16.72
C GLU A 112 -0.94 16.51 -16.08
N GLY A 113 -1.29 16.44 -14.81
CA GLY A 113 -2.09 17.43 -14.11
C GLY A 113 -3.59 17.35 -14.43
N LYS A 114 -4.06 16.21 -14.98
CA LYS A 114 -5.47 16.00 -15.30
C LYS A 114 -6.20 15.33 -14.14
N PRO A 115 -7.38 15.84 -13.72
CA PRO A 115 -8.17 15.23 -12.64
C PRO A 115 -8.55 13.77 -12.91
N GLU A 116 -8.84 13.41 -14.15
CA GLU A 116 -9.24 12.07 -14.57
C GLU A 116 -8.19 10.99 -14.27
N GLU A 117 -6.91 11.36 -14.22
CA GLU A 117 -5.84 10.44 -13.85
C GLU A 117 -5.96 9.95 -12.40
N LEU A 118 -6.63 10.70 -11.51
CA LEU A 118 -6.90 10.28 -10.13
C LEU A 118 -7.79 9.03 -10.07
N LEU A 119 -8.65 8.83 -11.07
CA LEU A 119 -9.57 7.69 -11.16
C LEU A 119 -8.90 6.40 -11.69
N ARG A 120 -7.64 6.46 -12.08
CA ARG A 120 -6.88 5.31 -12.59
C ARG A 120 -5.90 4.81 -11.52
N GLY A 121 -4.62 4.88 -11.76
CA GLY A 121 -3.58 4.33 -10.88
C GLY A 121 -3.74 4.64 -9.39
N PRO A 122 -3.90 5.93 -8.99
CA PRO A 122 -4.08 6.29 -7.58
C PRO A 122 -5.32 5.66 -6.93
N LEU A 123 -6.45 5.60 -7.66
CA LEU A 123 -7.69 5.00 -7.17
C LEU A 123 -7.53 3.49 -6.98
N TYR A 124 -6.94 2.82 -7.97
CA TYR A 124 -6.69 1.37 -7.91
C TYR A 124 -5.77 1.00 -6.74
N TYR A 125 -4.74 1.81 -6.50
CA TYR A 125 -3.86 1.66 -5.36
C TYR A 125 -4.62 1.66 -4.02
N VAL A 126 -5.52 2.63 -3.83
CA VAL A 126 -6.32 2.73 -2.62
C VAL A 126 -7.33 1.60 -2.50
N LEU A 127 -7.93 1.17 -3.62
CA LEU A 127 -8.82 0.00 -3.65
C LEU A 127 -8.11 -1.28 -3.18
N ILE A 128 -6.90 -1.52 -3.66
CA ILE A 128 -6.10 -2.68 -3.24
C ILE A 128 -5.75 -2.61 -1.75
N LEU A 129 -5.43 -1.42 -1.23
CA LEU A 129 -5.21 -1.23 0.21
C LEU A 129 -6.44 -1.61 1.03
N ILE A 130 -7.63 -1.15 0.62
CA ILE A 130 -8.90 -1.48 1.28
C ILE A 130 -9.15 -2.99 1.21
N LEU A 131 -8.99 -3.59 0.04
CA LEU A 131 -9.19 -5.03 -0.18
C LEU A 131 -8.24 -5.86 0.70
N CYS A 132 -6.95 -5.53 0.74
CA CYS A 132 -5.99 -6.22 1.58
C CYS A 132 -6.32 -6.08 3.07
N ALA A 133 -6.72 -4.90 3.52
CA ALA A 133 -7.07 -4.67 4.91
C ALA A 133 -8.36 -5.40 5.33
N LEU A 134 -9.35 -5.50 4.43
CA LEU A 134 -10.61 -6.19 4.72
C LEU A 134 -10.46 -7.71 4.70
N ILE A 135 -9.77 -8.26 3.68
CA ILE A 135 -9.73 -9.71 3.46
C ILE A 135 -8.58 -10.35 4.25
N PHE A 136 -7.36 -9.84 4.06
CA PHE A 136 -6.16 -10.51 4.56
C PHE A 136 -5.68 -10.00 5.92
N TRP A 137 -6.01 -8.75 6.26
CA TRP A 137 -5.56 -8.10 7.49
C TRP A 137 -4.05 -8.30 7.72
N ARG A 138 -3.56 -8.05 8.93
CA ARG A 138 -2.13 -8.14 9.31
C ARG A 138 -1.66 -9.57 9.65
N GLU A 139 -2.58 -10.51 9.76
CA GLU A 139 -2.32 -11.89 10.16
C GLU A 139 -2.08 -12.81 8.95
N SER A 140 -2.21 -12.28 7.74
CA SER A 140 -2.00 -13.06 6.51
C SER A 140 -0.78 -12.57 5.74
N PRO A 141 0.15 -13.48 5.38
CA PRO A 141 1.28 -13.14 4.53
C PRO A 141 0.85 -12.68 3.14
N VAL A 142 -0.32 -13.13 2.65
CA VAL A 142 -0.81 -12.84 1.30
C VAL A 142 -0.98 -11.35 1.06
N GLY A 143 -1.70 -10.65 1.96
CA GLY A 143 -1.91 -9.20 1.86
C GLY A 143 -0.61 -8.40 1.97
N LEU A 144 0.27 -8.80 2.89
CA LEU A 144 1.55 -8.13 3.10
C LEU A 144 2.47 -8.24 1.88
N ILE A 145 2.59 -9.43 1.29
CA ILE A 145 3.40 -9.66 0.08
C ILE A 145 2.82 -8.87 -1.09
N SER A 146 1.50 -8.91 -1.30
CA SER A 146 0.85 -8.20 -2.40
C SER A 146 1.07 -6.69 -2.31
N LEU A 147 0.90 -6.11 -1.13
CA LEU A 147 1.16 -4.69 -0.90
C LEU A 147 2.64 -4.34 -1.05
N ALA A 148 3.55 -5.19 -0.59
CA ALA A 148 4.98 -4.99 -0.77
C ALA A 148 5.39 -5.01 -2.25
N MET A 149 4.81 -5.91 -3.05
CA MET A 149 5.04 -5.98 -4.50
C MET A 149 4.50 -4.74 -5.21
N MET A 150 3.27 -4.33 -4.93
CA MET A 150 2.65 -3.17 -5.54
C MET A 150 3.36 -1.86 -5.15
N CYS A 151 3.56 -1.64 -3.85
CA CYS A 151 4.08 -0.36 -3.36
C CYS A 151 5.59 -0.29 -3.45
N GLY A 152 6.28 -1.34 -2.99
CA GLY A 152 7.74 -1.41 -2.93
C GLY A 152 8.35 -1.83 -4.25
N GLY A 153 7.93 -2.97 -4.78
CA GLY A 153 8.48 -3.55 -6.00
C GLY A 153 8.25 -2.67 -7.23
N ASP A 154 6.99 -2.46 -7.62
CA ASP A 154 6.63 -1.65 -8.79
C ASP A 154 7.08 -0.19 -8.64
N GLY A 155 6.94 0.37 -7.45
CA GLY A 155 7.37 1.74 -7.22
C GLY A 155 8.88 1.96 -7.45
N ILE A 156 9.75 1.07 -6.96
CA ILE A 156 11.20 1.15 -7.20
C ILE A 156 11.52 0.82 -8.66
N ALA A 157 10.80 -0.12 -9.26
CA ALA A 157 10.96 -0.48 -10.67
C ALA A 157 10.78 0.72 -11.61
N ASP A 158 9.76 1.53 -11.36
CA ASP A 158 9.51 2.74 -12.14
C ASP A 158 10.65 3.78 -11.97
N ILE A 159 11.12 4.00 -10.75
CA ILE A 159 12.22 4.93 -10.48
C ILE A 159 13.51 4.48 -11.17
N ILE A 160 13.89 3.21 -10.99
CA ILE A 160 15.12 2.66 -11.57
C ILE A 160 14.98 2.52 -13.08
N GLY A 161 13.82 2.10 -13.56
CA GLY A 161 13.54 1.96 -14.98
C GLY A 161 13.65 3.29 -15.74
N ARG A 162 13.18 4.39 -15.17
CA ARG A 162 13.34 5.74 -15.76
C ARG A 162 14.77 6.22 -15.74
N ARG A 163 15.49 5.97 -14.65
CA ARG A 163 16.85 6.51 -14.47
C ARG A 163 17.93 5.69 -15.17
N PHE A 164 17.79 4.36 -15.17
CA PHE A 164 18.83 3.42 -15.65
C PHE A 164 18.32 2.48 -16.76
N GLY A 165 17.07 2.64 -17.22
CA GLY A 165 16.42 1.76 -18.16
C GLY A 165 16.72 2.03 -19.63
N SER A 166 18.00 2.13 -20.02
CA SER A 166 18.44 2.25 -21.41
C SER A 166 18.08 1.01 -22.24
N LEU A 167 18.23 -0.18 -21.64
CA LEU A 167 17.89 -1.44 -22.30
C LEU A 167 16.40 -1.76 -22.08
N LYS A 168 15.63 -1.67 -23.17
CA LYS A 168 14.21 -1.97 -23.15
C LYS A 168 13.94 -3.47 -23.31
N ILE A 169 12.79 -3.91 -22.81
CA ILE A 169 12.34 -5.30 -22.97
C ILE A 169 11.86 -5.49 -24.42
N PRO A 170 12.29 -6.54 -25.13
CA PRO A 170 11.97 -6.69 -26.56
C PRO A 170 10.48 -6.70 -26.90
N TYR A 171 9.66 -7.28 -26.03
CA TYR A 171 8.21 -7.37 -26.20
C TYR A 171 7.43 -6.20 -25.58
N ASN A 172 8.11 -5.32 -24.80
CA ASN A 172 7.49 -4.15 -24.18
C ASN A 172 8.47 -2.97 -24.11
N GLN A 173 8.40 -2.09 -25.08
CA GLN A 173 9.29 -0.93 -25.20
C GLN A 173 9.05 0.15 -24.12
N GLN A 174 7.96 0.05 -23.35
CA GLN A 174 7.69 0.97 -22.24
C GLN A 174 8.43 0.54 -20.97
N LYS A 175 8.75 -0.75 -20.84
CA LYS A 175 9.44 -1.35 -19.69
C LYS A 175 10.93 -1.59 -19.99
N SER A 176 11.73 -1.70 -18.95
CA SER A 176 13.18 -1.90 -19.06
C SER A 176 13.67 -3.05 -18.19
N TRP A 177 14.71 -3.72 -18.63
CA TRP A 177 15.36 -4.78 -17.86
C TRP A 177 15.80 -4.30 -16.47
N ALA A 178 16.35 -3.08 -16.37
CA ALA A 178 16.76 -2.50 -15.09
C ALA A 178 15.56 -2.32 -14.15
N GLY A 179 14.41 -1.88 -14.67
CA GLY A 179 13.17 -1.76 -13.90
C GLY A 179 12.68 -3.11 -13.40
N SER A 180 12.54 -4.11 -14.28
CA SER A 180 12.01 -5.43 -13.89
C SER A 180 12.95 -6.18 -12.93
N ILE A 181 14.27 -6.11 -13.14
CA ILE A 181 15.23 -6.69 -12.19
C ILE A 181 15.12 -6.01 -10.81
N SER A 182 14.98 -4.69 -10.78
CA SER A 182 14.81 -3.97 -9.52
C SER A 182 13.49 -4.31 -8.85
N MET A 183 12.41 -4.49 -9.61
CA MET A 183 11.13 -4.95 -9.06
C MET A 183 11.27 -6.29 -8.34
N PHE A 184 11.92 -7.26 -8.98
CA PHE A 184 12.16 -8.57 -8.37
C PHE A 184 12.95 -8.44 -7.06
N ILE A 185 14.11 -7.76 -7.10
CA ILE A 185 15.00 -7.66 -5.95
C ILE A 185 14.33 -6.90 -4.80
N PHE A 186 13.84 -5.70 -5.06
CA PHE A 186 13.27 -4.87 -4.00
C PHE A 186 11.89 -5.38 -3.54
N GLY A 187 11.06 -5.88 -4.44
CA GLY A 187 9.81 -6.52 -4.08
C GLY A 187 10.02 -7.71 -3.16
N PHE A 188 10.99 -8.57 -3.47
CA PHE A 188 11.39 -9.69 -2.63
C PHE A 188 11.91 -9.21 -1.26
N LEU A 189 12.88 -8.30 -1.23
CA LEU A 189 13.49 -7.82 0.03
C LEU A 189 12.48 -7.11 0.93
N ILE A 190 11.63 -6.27 0.34
CA ILE A 190 10.58 -5.55 1.10
C ILE A 190 9.55 -6.55 1.64
N SER A 191 9.12 -7.53 0.84
CA SER A 191 8.20 -8.58 1.29
C SER A 191 8.77 -9.37 2.47
N ILE A 192 10.02 -9.82 2.38
CA ILE A 192 10.70 -10.52 3.50
C ILE A 192 10.81 -9.62 4.73
N GLY A 193 11.22 -8.34 4.54
CA GLY A 193 11.32 -7.39 5.64
C GLY A 193 9.99 -7.16 6.35
N MET A 194 8.89 -7.05 5.61
CA MET A 194 7.55 -6.89 6.16
C MET A 194 7.09 -8.15 6.91
N LEU A 195 7.27 -9.32 6.32
CA LEU A 195 6.95 -10.59 6.99
C LEU A 195 7.75 -10.76 8.29
N GLN A 196 9.04 -10.41 8.27
CA GLN A 196 9.88 -10.42 9.46
C GLN A 196 9.36 -9.45 10.52
N TYR A 197 9.01 -8.22 10.14
CA TYR A 197 8.47 -7.23 11.05
C TYR A 197 7.19 -7.71 11.73
N TYR A 198 6.22 -8.24 10.97
CA TYR A 198 4.97 -8.75 11.53
C TYR A 198 5.15 -10.06 12.30
N SER A 199 6.16 -10.86 11.97
CA SER A 199 6.53 -12.05 12.75
C SER A 199 7.13 -11.67 14.12
N VAL A 200 8.00 -10.65 14.16
CA VAL A 200 8.55 -10.13 15.44
C VAL A 200 7.44 -9.54 16.33
N LEU A 201 6.42 -8.93 15.73
CA LEU A 201 5.24 -8.45 16.46
C LEU A 201 4.31 -9.58 16.93
N GLY A 202 4.58 -10.84 16.57
CA GLY A 202 3.80 -12.01 17.00
C GLY A 202 2.53 -12.26 16.19
N TYR A 203 2.33 -11.58 15.04
CA TYR A 203 1.15 -11.78 14.18
C TYR A 203 1.29 -12.95 13.22
N LEU A 204 2.52 -13.33 12.86
CA LEU A 204 2.81 -14.38 11.91
C LEU A 204 3.77 -15.41 12.50
N HIS A 205 3.44 -16.68 12.32
CA HIS A 205 4.30 -17.81 12.61
C HIS A 205 4.70 -18.48 11.31
N LEU A 206 5.93 -18.25 10.85
CA LEU A 206 6.39 -18.64 9.52
C LEU A 206 7.60 -19.60 9.60
N ASP A 207 7.57 -20.64 8.75
CA ASP A 207 8.77 -21.40 8.43
C ASP A 207 9.60 -20.59 7.43
N TRP A 208 10.71 -20.04 7.87
CA TRP A 208 11.51 -19.09 7.11
C TRP A 208 12.11 -19.71 5.84
N VAL A 209 12.51 -20.99 5.88
CA VAL A 209 13.08 -21.66 4.70
C VAL A 209 12.06 -21.75 3.58
N GLN A 210 10.86 -22.20 3.88
CA GLN A 210 9.77 -22.26 2.92
C GLN A 210 9.26 -20.87 2.53
N THR A 211 9.18 -19.95 3.48
CA THR A 211 8.71 -18.59 3.25
C THR A 211 9.57 -17.84 2.24
N VAL A 212 10.88 -17.90 2.38
CA VAL A 212 11.82 -17.28 1.44
C VAL A 212 11.62 -17.81 0.01
N GLN A 213 11.47 -19.14 -0.15
CA GLN A 213 11.23 -19.75 -1.45
C GLN A 213 9.90 -19.33 -2.07
N LYS A 214 8.82 -19.32 -1.25
CA LYS A 214 7.49 -18.91 -1.69
C LYS A 214 7.47 -17.43 -2.11
N VAL A 215 8.06 -16.54 -1.30
CA VAL A 215 8.15 -15.12 -1.61
C VAL A 215 8.98 -14.87 -2.87
N ALA A 216 10.08 -15.59 -3.07
CA ALA A 216 10.88 -15.49 -4.29
C ALA A 216 10.05 -15.85 -5.54
N LEU A 217 9.23 -16.92 -5.46
CA LEU A 217 8.35 -17.28 -6.57
C LEU A 217 7.26 -16.25 -6.82
N VAL A 218 6.60 -15.74 -5.76
CA VAL A 218 5.61 -14.67 -5.91
C VAL A 218 6.22 -13.43 -6.55
N SER A 219 7.41 -13.02 -6.09
CA SER A 219 8.12 -11.86 -6.63
C SER A 219 8.51 -12.06 -8.10
N LEU A 220 8.93 -13.27 -8.47
CA LEU A 220 9.25 -13.59 -9.85
C LEU A 220 8.02 -13.49 -10.76
N VAL A 221 6.91 -14.12 -10.36
CA VAL A 221 5.66 -14.10 -11.13
C VAL A 221 5.11 -12.66 -11.25
N ALA A 222 5.11 -11.89 -10.16
CA ALA A 222 4.69 -10.51 -10.16
C ALA A 222 5.54 -9.64 -11.11
N THR A 223 6.87 -9.85 -11.12
CA THR A 223 7.79 -9.17 -12.02
C THR A 223 7.53 -9.52 -13.48
N VAL A 224 7.26 -10.79 -13.79
CA VAL A 224 6.89 -11.21 -15.15
C VAL A 224 5.61 -10.51 -15.59
N VAL A 225 4.58 -10.47 -14.74
CA VAL A 225 3.31 -9.80 -15.03
C VAL A 225 3.50 -8.30 -15.26
N GLU A 226 4.32 -7.63 -14.45
CA GLU A 226 4.65 -6.21 -14.62
C GLU A 226 5.36 -5.93 -15.94
N SER A 227 6.20 -6.86 -16.40
CA SER A 227 6.95 -6.72 -17.66
C SER A 227 6.08 -6.87 -18.92
N LEU A 228 4.88 -7.45 -18.81
CA LEU A 228 3.98 -7.64 -19.95
C LEU A 228 3.45 -6.31 -20.49
N PRO A 229 3.11 -6.24 -21.77
CA PRO A 229 2.47 -5.06 -22.33
C PRO A 229 1.12 -4.79 -21.65
N THR A 230 0.98 -3.62 -21.06
CA THR A 230 -0.29 -3.17 -20.48
C THR A 230 -1.22 -2.74 -21.61
N THR A 231 -2.49 -3.09 -21.49
CA THR A 231 -3.56 -2.56 -22.34
C THR A 231 -4.27 -1.43 -21.60
N GLU A 232 -5.07 -0.64 -22.31
CA GLU A 232 -5.87 0.41 -21.64
C GLU A 232 -6.81 -0.13 -20.55
N VAL A 233 -7.11 -1.42 -20.59
CA VAL A 233 -8.02 -2.12 -19.66
C VAL A 233 -7.29 -2.72 -18.45
N VAL A 234 -6.01 -3.06 -18.60
CA VAL A 234 -5.23 -3.75 -17.54
C VAL A 234 -4.09 -2.84 -17.10
N ASP A 235 -4.32 -2.16 -15.97
CA ASP A 235 -3.33 -1.30 -15.30
C ASP A 235 -2.44 -2.14 -14.36
N ASP A 236 -1.14 -1.85 -14.33
CA ASP A 236 -0.16 -2.53 -13.45
C ASP A 236 -0.56 -2.45 -11.97
N ASN A 237 -1.17 -1.33 -11.56
CA ASN A 237 -1.64 -1.14 -10.19
C ASN A 237 -2.78 -2.10 -9.78
N ILE A 238 -3.36 -2.82 -10.74
CA ILE A 238 -4.36 -3.87 -10.49
C ILE A 238 -3.74 -5.25 -10.72
N SER A 239 -3.10 -5.45 -11.87
CA SER A 239 -2.63 -6.79 -12.29
C SER A 239 -1.54 -7.33 -11.36
N VAL A 240 -0.55 -6.52 -11.01
CA VAL A 240 0.55 -6.92 -10.13
C VAL A 240 0.05 -7.36 -8.74
N PRO A 241 -0.74 -6.56 -7.99
CA PRO A 241 -1.21 -6.99 -6.69
C PRO A 241 -2.18 -8.15 -6.74
N LEU A 242 -3.09 -8.22 -7.71
CA LEU A 242 -4.03 -9.34 -7.82
C LEU A 242 -3.33 -10.66 -8.12
N VAL A 243 -2.36 -10.66 -9.04
CA VAL A 243 -1.57 -11.86 -9.33
C VAL A 243 -0.70 -12.24 -8.13
N SER A 244 -0.08 -11.26 -7.48
CA SER A 244 0.68 -11.50 -6.24
C SER A 244 -0.20 -12.12 -5.15
N MET A 245 -1.44 -11.63 -4.97
CA MET A 245 -2.41 -12.23 -4.04
C MET A 245 -2.76 -13.66 -4.43
N ALA A 246 -3.09 -13.92 -5.69
CA ALA A 246 -3.49 -15.24 -6.15
C ALA A 246 -2.36 -16.28 -5.97
N VAL A 247 -1.13 -15.92 -6.35
CA VAL A 247 0.03 -16.80 -6.19
C VAL A 247 0.39 -16.98 -4.72
N ALA A 248 0.41 -15.89 -3.92
CA ALA A 248 0.67 -15.99 -2.49
C ALA A 248 -0.39 -16.83 -1.78
N PHE A 249 -1.67 -16.65 -2.13
CA PHE A 249 -2.77 -17.44 -1.58
C PHE A 249 -2.62 -18.93 -1.90
N SER A 250 -2.25 -19.30 -3.13
CA SER A 250 -2.00 -20.69 -3.52
C SER A 250 -0.82 -21.32 -2.77
N MET A 251 0.16 -20.52 -2.36
CA MET A 251 1.39 -20.97 -1.72
C MET A 251 1.33 -21.04 -0.19
N PHE A 252 0.68 -20.07 0.43
CA PHE A 252 0.60 -19.96 1.89
C PHE A 252 -0.69 -20.55 2.47
N GLY A 253 -1.73 -20.67 1.62
CA GLY A 253 -3.07 -21.00 2.09
C GLY A 253 -3.69 -19.79 2.84
N TYR A 254 -4.83 -20.03 3.42
CA TYR A 254 -5.52 -19.04 4.26
C TYR A 254 -5.14 -19.26 5.71
#